data_e94dd92e3eb5e2ffc73a7880c77e4385
#
_entry.id   e94dd92e3eb5e2ffc73a7880c77e4385
#
_cell.length_a   1.000
_cell.length_b   1.000
_cell.length_c   1.000
_cell.angle_alpha   90.00
_cell.angle_beta   90.00
_cell.angle_gamma   90.00
#
_symmetry.space_group_name_H-M   'P 1'
#
loop_
_entity.id
_entity.type
_entity.pdbx_description
1 polymer ?
#
loop_
_entity_poly.entity_id
_entity_poly.type
_entity_poly.pdbx_seq_one_letter_code
_entity_poly.pdbx_strand_id
1 'polypeptide(L)'
;MKHTLKNVFHSPRFLVGFIIFMTILLTVLIYPYFVHRNPLQGLGKGFLEPGTYVSVYDTNNAGTYRVELPEAAANRLEANLPTDERQMMLDFLKAKGVDVSGLDTSNDKMEDLLALWNEHYDEADAKKNKYEGFSTQAKRNALRRLDTKIKNSKQNAAMSVTKGEGDEATTSTVAGSDYVKVDEVANAITLPLGTDNFGRDTLTELVKATGISLLIGLIAGSIATLLGLLVGLLAGYVGGWLDDVLMFIANIFTVIPGFVLLILIYSALGAESRGITTCAVIIGITSWVWTARSVRSQVISLRNRDHVNLSKLSGHSLFRIVTTDILPYIASYVVMAFILQVSSGILAEAQLSMLGLGPNPNELPTLGLMMNWAKLFGAYTSSNAWWAYFPVILTIALISFSLNLMNTGLDQVFNPTLRD
;
A
#
# COMPACT_ATOMS: atom_id res chain seq x y z
N MET A 1 -12.31 -32.26 16.53
CA MET A 1 -11.66 -30.94 16.40
C MET A 1 -10.14 -31.01 16.27
N LYS A 2 -9.37 -31.60 17.19
CA LYS A 2 -7.88 -31.66 17.09
C LYS A 2 -7.37 -32.32 15.80
N HIS A 3 -8.02 -33.40 15.34
CA HIS A 3 -7.63 -34.12 14.12
C HIS A 3 -7.94 -33.28 12.86
N THR A 4 -9.05 -32.56 12.84
CA THR A 4 -9.46 -31.70 11.72
C THR A 4 -8.54 -30.50 11.57
N LEU A 5 -8.18 -29.85 12.68
CA LEU A 5 -7.20 -28.76 12.69
C LEU A 5 -5.83 -29.23 12.18
N LYS A 6 -5.37 -30.43 12.61
CA LYS A 6 -4.11 -30.99 12.12
C LYS A 6 -4.14 -31.17 10.59
N ASN A 7 -5.25 -31.67 10.05
CA ASN A 7 -5.40 -31.86 8.60
C ASN A 7 -5.42 -30.54 7.82
N VAL A 8 -6.01 -29.47 8.37
CA VAL A 8 -6.02 -28.12 7.75
C VAL A 8 -4.60 -27.62 7.55
N PHE A 9 -3.74 -27.73 8.59
CA PHE A 9 -2.34 -27.30 8.49
C PHE A 9 -1.46 -28.24 7.65
N HIS A 10 -1.97 -29.40 7.22
CA HIS A 10 -1.28 -30.28 6.27
C HIS A 10 -1.64 -29.99 4.81
N SER A 11 -2.64 -29.14 4.56
CA SER A 11 -2.94 -28.68 3.19
C SER A 11 -1.90 -27.65 2.76
N PRO A 12 -1.11 -27.90 1.69
CA PRO A 12 -0.09 -26.96 1.23
C PRO A 12 -0.69 -25.59 0.84
N ARG A 13 -1.88 -25.61 0.23
CA ARG A 13 -2.59 -24.38 -0.17
C ARG A 13 -2.99 -23.54 1.04
N PHE A 14 -3.56 -24.17 2.06
CA PHE A 14 -3.89 -23.47 3.30
C PHE A 14 -2.63 -22.90 3.96
N LEU A 15 -1.58 -23.69 4.07
CA LEU A 15 -0.34 -23.29 4.74
C LEU A 15 0.31 -22.09 4.05
N VAL A 16 0.43 -22.11 2.73
CA VAL A 16 0.99 -20.97 1.97
C VAL A 16 0.13 -19.70 2.16
N GLY A 17 -1.18 -19.81 1.99
CA GLY A 17 -2.09 -18.67 2.22
C GLY A 17 -1.99 -18.15 3.66
N PHE A 18 -1.95 -19.04 4.65
CA PHE A 18 -1.83 -18.70 6.06
C PHE A 18 -0.50 -17.98 6.38
N ILE A 19 0.62 -18.45 5.83
CA ILE A 19 1.93 -17.81 6.03
C ILE A 19 1.93 -16.40 5.45
N ILE A 20 1.44 -16.20 4.22
CA ILE A 20 1.36 -14.88 3.59
C ILE A 20 0.48 -13.96 4.44
N PHE A 21 -0.71 -14.40 4.80
CA PHE A 21 -1.64 -13.60 5.61
C PHE A 21 -1.07 -13.25 6.97
N MET A 22 -0.47 -14.22 7.67
CA MET A 22 0.16 -13.99 8.98
C MET A 22 1.36 -13.06 8.90
N THR A 23 2.15 -13.12 7.84
CA THR A 23 3.25 -12.17 7.61
C THR A 23 2.72 -10.74 7.50
N ILE A 24 1.68 -10.52 6.70
CA ILE A 24 1.03 -9.20 6.56
C ILE A 24 0.46 -8.75 7.91
N LEU A 25 -0.28 -9.62 8.59
CA LEU A 25 -0.90 -9.31 9.88
C LEU A 25 0.15 -8.98 10.94
N LEU A 26 1.22 -9.76 11.04
CA LEU A 26 2.32 -9.50 11.97
C LEU A 26 3.04 -8.19 11.64
N THR A 27 3.25 -7.88 10.37
CA THR A 27 3.82 -6.57 9.97
C THR A 27 2.94 -5.43 10.46
N VAL A 28 1.62 -5.50 10.25
CA VAL A 28 0.67 -4.48 10.69
C VAL A 28 0.66 -4.32 12.22
N LEU A 29 0.79 -5.42 12.96
CA LEU A 29 0.76 -5.40 14.43
C LEU A 29 2.09 -4.96 15.05
N ILE A 30 3.22 -5.38 14.46
CA ILE A 30 4.56 -5.17 15.02
C ILE A 30 5.15 -3.81 14.63
N TYR A 31 4.97 -3.38 13.38
CA TYR A 31 5.56 -2.15 12.85
C TYR A 31 5.28 -0.90 13.69
N PRO A 32 4.05 -0.66 14.21
CA PRO A 32 3.77 0.52 15.04
C PRO A 32 4.54 0.58 16.36
N TYR A 33 5.09 -0.53 16.85
CA TYR A 33 5.95 -0.54 18.06
C TYR A 33 7.34 0.03 17.78
N PHE A 34 7.80 -0.02 16.53
CA PHE A 34 9.11 0.52 16.14
C PHE A 34 9.00 1.92 15.52
N VAL A 35 7.87 2.20 14.84
CA VAL A 35 7.66 3.46 14.12
C VAL A 35 6.40 4.14 14.64
N HIS A 36 6.61 5.17 15.49
CA HIS A 36 5.53 5.91 16.15
C HIS A 36 5.04 7.13 15.37
N ARG A 37 5.37 7.22 14.09
CA ARG A 37 5.02 8.38 13.25
C ARG A 37 3.54 8.39 12.91
N ASN A 38 2.99 9.60 12.80
CA ASN A 38 1.65 9.78 12.24
C ASN A 38 1.70 9.50 10.72
N PRO A 39 0.90 8.55 10.20
CA PRO A 39 0.90 8.22 8.77
C PRO A 39 0.43 9.39 7.88
N LEU A 40 -0.30 10.36 8.43
CA LEU A 40 -0.77 11.54 7.71
C LEU A 40 0.16 12.75 7.83
N GLN A 41 1.28 12.61 8.54
CA GLN A 41 2.25 13.69 8.68
C GLN A 41 3.09 13.82 7.41
N GLY A 42 3.02 14.98 6.75
CA GLY A 42 3.94 15.29 5.67
C GLY A 42 5.36 15.53 6.21
N LEU A 43 6.33 14.85 5.66
CA LEU A 43 7.74 14.91 6.06
C LEU A 43 8.59 15.69 5.05
N GLY A 44 8.17 15.72 3.79
CA GLY A 44 8.95 16.31 2.72
C GLY A 44 8.13 16.74 1.52
N LYS A 45 8.76 16.80 0.36
CA LYS A 45 8.08 16.96 -0.93
C LYS A 45 7.28 15.71 -1.27
N GLY A 46 6.22 15.90 -2.06
CA GLY A 46 5.54 14.79 -2.70
C GLY A 46 6.43 14.05 -3.69
N PHE A 47 6.27 12.74 -3.72
CA PHE A 47 6.95 11.82 -4.63
C PHE A 47 8.48 11.82 -4.53
N LEU A 48 9.03 11.93 -3.31
CA LEU A 48 10.43 11.62 -3.09
C LEU A 48 10.68 10.13 -3.34
N GLU A 49 11.81 9.83 -3.96
CA GLU A 49 12.20 8.47 -4.33
C GLU A 49 12.46 7.57 -3.11
N PRO A 50 12.30 6.24 -3.26
CA PRO A 50 12.71 5.28 -2.23
C PRO A 50 14.18 5.46 -1.82
N GLY A 51 14.45 5.33 -0.51
CA GLY A 51 15.78 5.54 0.05
C GLY A 51 16.13 7.00 0.35
N THR A 52 15.18 7.93 0.22
CA THR A 52 15.38 9.35 0.54
C THR A 52 15.56 9.55 2.05
N TYR A 53 16.46 10.44 2.43
CA TYR A 53 16.62 10.93 3.80
C TYR A 53 15.86 12.23 3.99
N VAL A 54 15.22 12.34 5.13
CA VAL A 54 14.52 13.56 5.55
C VAL A 54 14.94 13.90 6.96
N SER A 55 15.38 15.15 7.19
CA SER A 55 15.55 15.67 8.54
C SER A 55 14.30 16.45 8.93
N VAL A 56 13.64 16.02 10.00
CA VAL A 56 12.41 16.64 10.48
C VAL A 56 12.72 17.36 11.79
N TYR A 57 12.59 18.69 11.77
CA TYR A 57 12.60 19.50 13.00
C TYR A 57 11.19 19.59 13.57
N ASP A 58 11.12 19.66 14.89
CA ASP A 58 9.86 19.80 15.60
C ASP A 58 9.13 21.08 15.14
N THR A 59 7.92 20.88 14.65
CA THR A 59 7.11 21.90 13.99
C THR A 59 6.43 22.87 14.94
N ASN A 60 6.61 22.73 16.24
CA ASN A 60 5.93 23.55 17.25
C ASN A 60 6.55 24.95 17.45
N ASN A 61 7.73 25.18 16.90
CA ASN A 61 8.36 26.50 16.90
C ASN A 61 8.41 27.06 15.47
N ALA A 62 8.07 28.34 15.32
CA ALA A 62 7.95 29.06 14.06
C ALA A 62 9.24 29.04 13.22
N GLY A 63 9.46 28.02 12.45
CA GLY A 63 10.66 27.83 11.63
C GLY A 63 10.87 26.38 11.26
N THR A 64 9.83 25.76 10.71
CA THR A 64 9.89 24.37 10.28
C THR A 64 10.89 24.17 9.17
N TYR A 65 11.95 23.45 9.41
CA TYR A 65 12.87 23.01 8.39
C TYR A 65 12.60 21.56 8.04
N ARG A 66 12.45 21.32 6.75
CA ARG A 66 12.52 19.98 6.18
C ARG A 66 13.79 19.91 5.38
N VAL A 67 14.65 19.00 5.78
CA VAL A 67 15.82 18.67 5.00
C VAL A 67 15.54 17.39 4.27
N GLU A 68 15.61 17.45 2.98
CA GLU A 68 15.40 16.31 2.09
C GLU A 68 16.74 15.95 1.49
N LEU A 69 17.26 14.79 1.87
CA LEU A 69 18.47 14.21 1.32
C LEU A 69 18.12 12.91 0.63
N PRO A 70 17.69 12.94 -0.64
CA PRO A 70 17.50 11.71 -1.38
C PRO A 70 18.88 11.04 -1.53
N GLU A 71 19.01 9.80 -1.01
CA GLU A 71 20.20 8.99 -1.24
C GLU A 71 20.48 8.88 -2.74
N ALA A 72 19.41 8.67 -3.51
CA ALA A 72 19.46 8.71 -4.96
C ALA A 72 19.88 10.07 -5.54
N ALA A 73 19.66 11.19 -4.84
CA ALA A 73 20.08 12.51 -5.33
C ALA A 73 21.52 12.85 -4.93
N ALA A 74 21.99 12.42 -3.77
CA ALA A 74 23.41 12.51 -3.44
C ALA A 74 24.27 11.78 -4.48
N ASN A 75 23.76 10.65 -4.99
CA ASN A 75 24.43 9.82 -6.00
C ASN A 75 23.88 10.01 -7.43
N ARG A 76 22.89 10.89 -7.65
CA ARG A 76 22.30 11.11 -9.00
C ARG A 76 23.29 11.63 -10.03
N LEU A 77 24.22 12.46 -9.62
CA LEU A 77 25.27 12.92 -10.51
C LEU A 77 26.19 11.78 -10.90
N GLU A 78 26.50 10.86 -9.98
CA GLU A 78 27.25 9.65 -10.28
C GLU A 78 26.51 8.75 -11.28
N ALA A 79 25.21 8.51 -11.04
CA ALA A 79 24.38 7.69 -11.92
C ALA A 79 24.09 8.35 -13.28
N ASN A 80 23.95 9.69 -13.31
CA ASN A 80 23.58 10.45 -14.50
C ASN A 80 24.79 10.98 -15.29
N LEU A 81 26.01 10.84 -14.78
CA LEU A 81 27.25 11.16 -15.48
C LEU A 81 28.00 9.86 -15.81
N PRO A 82 27.72 9.24 -16.94
CA PRO A 82 28.42 8.04 -17.38
C PRO A 82 29.93 8.30 -17.55
N THR A 83 30.71 7.22 -17.53
CA THR A 83 32.16 7.25 -17.54
C THR A 83 32.77 8.08 -18.70
N ASP A 84 32.13 8.07 -19.85
CA ASP A 84 32.50 8.86 -21.02
C ASP A 84 32.30 10.38 -20.81
N GLU A 85 31.25 10.80 -20.13
CA GLU A 85 31.02 12.19 -19.75
C GLU A 85 32.06 12.65 -18.70
N ARG A 86 32.37 11.81 -17.72
CA ARG A 86 33.43 12.07 -16.71
C ARG A 86 34.79 12.16 -17.34
N GLN A 87 35.09 11.28 -18.28
CA GLN A 87 36.33 11.34 -19.05
C GLN A 87 36.41 12.64 -19.86
N MET A 88 35.33 13.09 -20.45
CA MET A 88 35.24 14.36 -21.17
C MET A 88 35.51 15.56 -20.24
N MET A 89 35.07 15.53 -18.99
CA MET A 89 35.40 16.55 -17.98
C MET A 89 36.89 16.59 -17.69
N LEU A 90 37.51 15.44 -17.44
CA LEU A 90 38.93 15.31 -17.18
C LEU A 90 39.76 15.81 -18.36
N ASP A 91 39.42 15.41 -19.58
CA ASP A 91 40.11 15.81 -20.80
C ASP A 91 40.01 17.32 -21.04
N PHE A 92 38.86 17.92 -20.77
CA PHE A 92 38.68 19.36 -20.88
C PHE A 92 39.50 20.12 -19.82
N LEU A 93 39.47 19.67 -18.56
CA LEU A 93 40.25 20.29 -17.48
C LEU A 93 41.78 20.21 -17.77
N LYS A 94 42.26 19.05 -18.27
CA LYS A 94 43.65 18.89 -18.73
C LYS A 94 43.99 19.85 -19.88
N ALA A 95 43.11 19.95 -20.87
CA ALA A 95 43.31 20.87 -22.01
C ALA A 95 43.34 22.34 -21.56
N LYS A 96 42.68 22.66 -20.46
CA LYS A 96 42.71 23.98 -19.82
C LYS A 96 43.98 24.22 -18.97
N GLY A 97 44.77 23.17 -18.69
CA GLY A 97 45.97 23.26 -17.88
C GLY A 97 45.71 23.12 -16.37
N VAL A 98 44.54 22.61 -16.00
CA VAL A 98 44.21 22.32 -14.59
C VAL A 98 44.89 21.01 -14.19
N ASP A 99 45.50 21.00 -13.00
CA ASP A 99 46.07 19.78 -12.44
C ASP A 99 44.93 18.81 -12.01
N VAL A 100 44.87 17.70 -12.70
CA VAL A 100 43.94 16.60 -12.44
C VAL A 100 44.64 15.33 -11.98
N SER A 101 45.91 15.47 -11.50
CA SER A 101 46.70 14.36 -10.97
C SER A 101 46.00 13.74 -9.76
N GLY A 102 45.69 12.43 -9.87
CA GLY A 102 44.96 11.72 -8.80
C GLY A 102 43.43 11.65 -8.99
N LEU A 103 42.89 12.28 -10.04
CA LEU A 103 41.48 12.12 -10.43
C LEU A 103 41.34 11.07 -11.54
N ASP A 104 40.30 10.30 -11.42
CA ASP A 104 39.85 9.33 -12.42
C ASP A 104 38.34 9.40 -12.60
N THR A 105 37.77 8.48 -13.36
CA THR A 105 36.31 8.39 -13.59
C THR A 105 35.57 7.59 -12.54
N SER A 106 36.22 7.24 -11.42
CA SER A 106 35.60 6.48 -10.33
C SER A 106 34.60 7.33 -9.52
N ASN A 107 33.68 6.69 -8.85
CA ASN A 107 32.70 7.35 -8.01
C ASN A 107 33.37 8.07 -6.82
N ASP A 108 34.43 7.49 -6.28
CA ASP A 108 35.16 8.03 -5.13
C ASP A 108 35.84 9.38 -5.41
N LYS A 109 36.05 9.71 -6.69
CA LYS A 109 36.67 10.95 -7.14
C LYS A 109 35.68 11.94 -7.75
N MET A 110 34.41 11.63 -7.73
CA MET A 110 33.37 12.42 -8.39
C MET A 110 33.23 13.81 -7.77
N GLU A 111 33.31 13.92 -6.44
CA GLU A 111 33.21 15.17 -5.70
C GLU A 111 34.34 16.13 -6.08
N ASP A 112 35.58 15.65 -6.07
CA ASP A 112 36.75 16.43 -6.47
C ASP A 112 36.67 16.87 -7.93
N LEU A 113 36.20 15.98 -8.82
CA LEU A 113 36.01 16.28 -10.23
C LEU A 113 34.95 17.37 -10.45
N LEU A 114 33.85 17.31 -9.72
CA LEU A 114 32.78 18.32 -9.77
C LEU A 114 33.23 19.66 -9.20
N ALA A 115 34.02 19.66 -8.13
CA ALA A 115 34.60 20.87 -7.55
C ALA A 115 35.49 21.60 -8.56
N LEU A 116 36.43 20.88 -9.17
CA LEU A 116 37.29 21.44 -10.19
C LEU A 116 36.55 21.90 -11.47
N TRP A 117 35.51 21.12 -11.85
CA TRP A 117 34.65 21.54 -12.97
C TRP A 117 33.94 22.86 -12.69
N ASN A 118 33.33 23.01 -11.53
CA ASN A 118 32.62 24.22 -11.14
C ASN A 118 33.52 25.44 -11.03
N GLU A 119 34.77 25.23 -10.58
CA GLU A 119 35.73 26.29 -10.44
C GLU A 119 36.29 26.73 -11.80
N HIS A 120 36.54 25.78 -12.68
CA HIS A 120 37.31 26.05 -13.90
C HIS A 120 36.49 26.06 -15.18
N TYR A 121 35.27 25.54 -15.22
CA TYR A 121 34.45 25.59 -16.43
C TYR A 121 33.72 26.92 -16.57
N ASP A 122 33.97 27.60 -17.70
CA ASP A 122 33.21 28.78 -18.14
C ASP A 122 32.74 28.55 -19.59
N GLU A 123 31.42 28.69 -19.80
CA GLU A 123 30.80 28.52 -21.11
C GLU A 123 31.32 29.52 -22.15
N ALA A 124 31.54 30.78 -21.72
CA ALA A 124 32.05 31.82 -22.61
C ALA A 124 33.50 31.53 -23.06
N ASP A 125 34.31 30.97 -22.17
CA ASP A 125 35.68 30.56 -22.46
C ASP A 125 35.75 29.30 -23.32
N ALA A 126 34.90 28.32 -23.04
CA ALA A 126 34.78 27.09 -23.82
C ALA A 126 34.38 27.34 -25.29
N LYS A 127 33.65 28.43 -25.57
CA LYS A 127 33.32 28.87 -26.95
C LYS A 127 34.48 29.38 -27.76
N LYS A 128 35.57 29.80 -27.12
CA LYS A 128 36.69 30.48 -27.79
C LYS A 128 37.60 29.59 -28.64
N ASN A 129 37.30 28.32 -28.77
CA ASN A 129 38.02 27.37 -29.65
C ASN A 129 39.53 27.21 -29.36
N LYS A 130 39.94 27.40 -28.09
CA LYS A 130 41.35 27.42 -27.69
C LYS A 130 41.88 26.07 -27.24
N TYR A 131 41.01 25.17 -26.86
CA TYR A 131 41.40 23.96 -26.14
C TYR A 131 41.60 22.79 -27.09
N GLU A 132 42.75 22.14 -26.98
CA GLU A 132 43.10 20.98 -27.77
C GLU A 132 42.07 19.85 -27.52
N GLY A 133 41.63 19.22 -28.60
CA GLY A 133 40.62 18.17 -28.54
C GLY A 133 39.15 18.67 -28.48
N PHE A 134 38.88 19.98 -28.23
CA PHE A 134 37.55 20.58 -28.15
C PHE A 134 37.26 21.65 -29.20
N SER A 135 37.99 21.58 -30.31
CA SER A 135 37.89 22.55 -31.42
C SER A 135 36.59 22.45 -32.22
N THR A 136 35.92 21.29 -32.24
CA THR A 136 34.69 21.09 -33.01
C THR A 136 33.45 21.61 -32.27
N GLN A 137 32.50 22.14 -33.02
CA GLN A 137 31.23 22.63 -32.45
C GLN A 137 30.45 21.54 -31.74
N ALA A 138 30.53 20.29 -32.21
CA ALA A 138 29.89 19.13 -31.60
C ALA A 138 30.40 18.90 -30.16
N LYS A 139 31.72 18.90 -29.95
CA LYS A 139 32.35 18.73 -28.64
C LYS A 139 32.04 19.89 -27.69
N ARG A 140 32.03 21.12 -28.16
CA ARG A 140 31.64 22.29 -27.35
C ARG A 140 30.18 22.25 -26.95
N ASN A 141 29.30 21.77 -27.82
CA ASN A 141 27.90 21.55 -27.46
C ASN A 141 27.73 20.43 -26.46
N ALA A 142 28.57 19.39 -26.52
CA ALA A 142 28.57 18.31 -25.52
C ALA A 142 28.99 18.84 -24.14
N LEU A 143 30.05 19.63 -24.03
CA LEU A 143 30.47 20.30 -22.78
C LEU A 143 29.34 21.17 -22.20
N ARG A 144 28.67 21.96 -23.06
CA ARG A 144 27.57 22.80 -22.63
C ARG A 144 26.37 21.98 -22.11
N ARG A 145 26.02 20.88 -22.79
CA ARG A 145 24.96 19.97 -22.33
C ARG A 145 25.33 19.35 -20.99
N LEU A 146 26.55 18.94 -20.82
CA LEU A 146 27.07 18.37 -19.58
C LEU A 146 27.01 19.39 -18.44
N ASP A 147 27.47 20.62 -18.65
CA ASP A 147 27.39 21.70 -17.67
C ASP A 147 25.92 22.04 -17.33
N THR A 148 25.05 22.10 -18.34
CA THR A 148 23.60 22.27 -18.11
C THR A 148 23.01 21.14 -17.28
N LYS A 149 23.44 19.90 -17.55
CA LYS A 149 23.01 18.72 -16.78
C LYS A 149 23.44 18.80 -15.31
N ILE A 150 24.70 19.24 -15.08
CA ILE A 150 25.23 19.47 -13.73
C ILE A 150 24.48 20.62 -13.03
N LYS A 151 24.26 21.75 -13.70
CA LYS A 151 23.54 22.91 -13.15
C LYS A 151 22.06 22.61 -12.85
N ASN A 152 21.40 21.89 -13.74
CA ASN A 152 20.01 21.48 -13.51
C ASN A 152 19.91 20.49 -12.34
N SER A 153 20.87 19.60 -12.20
CA SER A 153 20.95 18.71 -11.05
C SER A 153 21.13 19.49 -9.74
N LYS A 154 21.95 20.55 -9.75
CA LYS A 154 22.11 21.47 -8.62
C LYS A 154 20.84 22.24 -8.27
N GLN A 155 20.17 22.81 -9.29
CA GLN A 155 18.95 23.60 -9.08
C GLN A 155 17.78 22.75 -8.55
N ASN A 156 17.67 21.50 -9.01
CA ASN A 156 16.63 20.57 -8.58
C ASN A 156 16.91 19.94 -7.21
N ALA A 157 18.11 20.10 -6.67
CA ALA A 157 18.57 19.47 -5.44
C ALA A 157 19.14 20.47 -4.42
N ALA A 158 18.91 21.78 -4.60
CA ALA A 158 19.25 22.76 -3.58
C ALA A 158 18.35 22.52 -2.35
N MET A 159 18.93 22.17 -1.22
CA MET A 159 18.27 21.80 0.00
C MET A 159 18.80 22.61 1.17
N SER A 160 17.93 22.89 2.13
CA SER A 160 18.36 23.45 3.40
C SER A 160 18.74 22.29 4.34
N VAL A 161 20.01 22.19 4.69
CA VAL A 161 20.50 21.20 5.67
C VAL A 161 20.74 21.90 6.98
N THR A 162 20.12 21.40 8.04
CA THR A 162 20.40 21.90 9.38
C THR A 162 21.29 20.90 10.12
N LYS A 163 22.43 21.35 10.59
CA LYS A 163 23.38 20.60 11.41
C LYS A 163 23.24 21.03 12.86
N GLY A 164 23.21 20.07 13.81
CA GLY A 164 23.11 20.32 15.25
C GLY A 164 21.68 20.31 15.78
N GLU A 165 21.54 20.37 17.10
CA GLU A 165 20.26 20.37 17.82
C GLU A 165 20.09 21.65 18.65
N GLY A 166 18.84 22.10 18.81
CA GLY A 166 18.51 23.27 19.64
C GLY A 166 19.08 24.58 19.12
N ASP A 167 19.56 25.43 20.03
CA ASP A 167 20.08 26.76 19.73
C ASP A 167 21.42 26.75 18.96
N GLU A 168 22.10 25.63 18.87
CA GLU A 168 23.33 25.45 18.08
C GLU A 168 23.07 24.98 16.65
N ALA A 169 21.83 24.83 16.25
CA ALA A 169 21.45 24.37 14.94
C ALA A 169 21.81 25.42 13.87
N THR A 170 22.72 25.05 12.96
CA THR A 170 23.07 25.88 11.78
C THR A 170 22.40 25.37 10.54
N THR A 171 21.66 26.23 9.86
CA THR A 171 21.02 25.90 8.57
C THR A 171 21.87 26.43 7.43
N SER A 172 22.27 25.55 6.52
CA SER A 172 23.00 25.89 5.32
C SER A 172 22.25 25.34 4.08
N THR A 173 22.36 26.04 2.97
CA THR A 173 21.87 25.54 1.68
C THR A 173 22.94 24.67 1.06
N VAL A 174 22.61 23.41 0.80
CA VAL A 174 23.50 22.42 0.20
C VAL A 174 23.02 22.20 -1.23
N ALA A 175 23.94 22.28 -2.20
CA ALA A 175 23.63 21.94 -3.59
C ALA A 175 23.58 20.41 -3.75
N GLY A 176 22.82 19.92 -4.72
CA GLY A 176 22.73 18.49 -4.98
C GLY A 176 24.01 17.83 -5.53
N SER A 177 25.05 18.64 -5.77
CA SER A 177 26.41 18.19 -6.06
C SER A 177 27.26 18.03 -4.80
N ASP A 178 26.79 18.52 -3.66
CA ASP A 178 27.53 18.46 -2.42
C ASP A 178 27.18 17.15 -1.73
N TYR A 179 28.17 16.37 -1.34
CA TYR A 179 27.99 15.14 -0.59
C TYR A 179 27.77 15.47 0.86
N VAL A 180 26.62 15.11 1.37
CA VAL A 180 26.29 15.24 2.78
C VAL A 180 26.18 13.84 3.39
N LYS A 181 26.96 13.54 4.40
CA LYS A 181 26.83 12.29 5.14
C LYS A 181 25.57 12.35 6.00
N VAL A 182 24.78 11.30 5.97
CA VAL A 182 23.52 11.20 6.74
C VAL A 182 23.78 11.40 8.23
N ASP A 183 24.89 10.87 8.73
CA ASP A 183 25.30 10.97 10.14
C ASP A 183 25.61 12.41 10.58
N GLU A 184 25.82 13.33 9.65
CA GLU A 184 26.04 14.75 9.92
C GLU A 184 24.72 15.55 9.96
N VAL A 185 23.60 14.94 9.60
CA VAL A 185 22.28 15.59 9.56
C VAL A 185 21.50 15.24 10.82
N ALA A 186 21.13 16.26 11.58
CA ALA A 186 20.32 16.05 12.77
C ALA A 186 18.93 15.52 12.45
N ASN A 187 18.43 14.59 13.26
CA ASN A 187 17.09 14.01 13.12
C ASN A 187 16.80 13.44 11.72
N ALA A 188 17.82 12.85 11.07
CA ALA A 188 17.66 12.23 9.77
C ALA A 188 16.78 10.96 9.84
N ILE A 189 15.83 10.87 8.96
CA ILE A 189 14.92 9.75 8.80
C ILE A 189 15.06 9.19 7.39
N THR A 190 15.35 7.91 7.28
CA THR A 190 15.31 7.21 5.99
C THR A 190 13.87 6.82 5.64
N LEU A 191 13.47 7.05 4.40
CA LEU A 191 12.18 6.70 3.85
C LEU A 191 12.33 5.53 2.85
N PRO A 192 12.19 4.27 3.28
CA PRO A 192 12.50 3.11 2.44
C PRO A 192 11.65 3.03 1.16
N LEU A 193 10.39 3.47 1.23
CA LEU A 193 9.48 3.58 0.08
C LEU A 193 9.22 5.04 -0.34
N GLY A 194 10.13 5.97 0.00
CA GLY A 194 9.95 7.36 -0.35
C GLY A 194 8.68 8.00 0.22
N THR A 195 8.14 9.01 -0.48
CA THR A 195 6.92 9.71 -0.06
C THR A 195 5.79 9.56 -1.06
N ASP A 196 4.55 9.72 -0.55
CA ASP A 196 3.35 9.89 -1.35
C ASP A 196 3.27 11.30 -1.98
N ASN A 197 2.14 11.63 -2.60
CA ASN A 197 1.87 12.94 -3.17
C ASN A 197 1.81 14.09 -2.14
N PHE A 198 1.58 13.80 -0.88
CA PHE A 198 1.53 14.79 0.22
C PHE A 198 2.85 14.88 0.98
N GLY A 199 3.89 14.16 0.55
CA GLY A 199 5.17 14.10 1.25
C GLY A 199 5.13 13.25 2.53
N ARG A 200 4.20 12.29 2.64
CA ARG A 200 4.08 11.35 3.77
C ARG A 200 4.96 10.14 3.55
N ASP A 201 5.42 9.50 4.63
CA ASP A 201 6.16 8.24 4.55
C ASP A 201 5.27 7.12 3.99
N THR A 202 5.50 6.74 2.73
CA THR A 202 4.71 5.73 2.02
C THR A 202 4.68 4.38 2.74
N LEU A 203 5.78 3.97 3.39
CA LEU A 203 5.82 2.70 4.12
C LEU A 203 4.94 2.73 5.37
N THR A 204 5.06 3.79 6.17
CA THR A 204 4.24 3.96 7.38
C THR A 204 2.76 4.06 7.02
N GLU A 205 2.45 4.81 5.97
CA GLU A 205 1.08 4.93 5.47
C GLU A 205 0.53 3.59 4.98
N LEU A 206 1.30 2.82 4.19
CA LEU A 206 0.93 1.50 3.67
C LEU A 206 0.60 0.51 4.79
N VAL A 207 1.45 0.43 5.82
CA VAL A 207 1.23 -0.48 6.95
C VAL A 207 -0.04 -0.10 7.73
N LYS A 208 -0.23 1.19 8.01
CA LYS A 208 -1.45 1.67 8.69
C LYS A 208 -2.69 1.47 7.84
N ALA A 209 -2.64 1.81 6.56
CA ALA A 209 -3.71 1.61 5.59
C ALA A 209 -4.11 0.12 5.49
N THR A 210 -3.13 -0.78 5.47
CA THR A 210 -3.35 -2.23 5.49
C THR A 210 -4.15 -2.64 6.72
N GLY A 211 -3.76 -2.17 7.90
CA GLY A 211 -4.48 -2.46 9.15
C GLY A 211 -5.94 -1.99 9.13
N ILE A 212 -6.19 -0.79 8.62
CA ILE A 212 -7.55 -0.23 8.53
C ILE A 212 -8.39 -0.99 7.50
N SER A 213 -7.84 -1.29 6.32
CA SER A 213 -8.57 -2.08 5.31
C SER A 213 -8.87 -3.51 5.79
N LEU A 214 -7.94 -4.14 6.54
CA LEU A 214 -8.20 -5.42 7.20
C LEU A 214 -9.32 -5.32 8.23
N LEU A 215 -9.35 -4.26 9.03
CA LEU A 215 -10.42 -4.02 10.03
C LEU A 215 -11.78 -3.83 9.35
N ILE A 216 -11.85 -3.03 8.28
CA ILE A 216 -13.09 -2.84 7.50
C ILE A 216 -13.56 -4.19 6.93
N GLY A 217 -12.66 -4.96 6.32
CA GLY A 217 -12.99 -6.27 5.78
C GLY A 217 -13.47 -7.24 6.86
N LEU A 218 -12.85 -7.25 8.04
CA LEU A 218 -13.25 -8.09 9.17
C LEU A 218 -14.65 -7.76 9.68
N ILE A 219 -14.94 -6.48 9.88
CA ILE A 219 -16.28 -6.03 10.35
C ILE A 219 -17.32 -6.32 9.27
N ALA A 220 -17.05 -5.93 8.02
CA ALA A 220 -17.98 -6.17 6.91
C ALA A 220 -18.24 -7.67 6.68
N GLY A 221 -17.18 -8.49 6.67
CA GLY A 221 -17.27 -9.93 6.52
C GLY A 221 -18.02 -10.59 7.67
N SER A 222 -17.84 -10.11 8.91
CA SER A 222 -18.60 -10.59 10.08
C SER A 222 -20.09 -10.29 9.93
N ILE A 223 -20.45 -9.07 9.59
CA ILE A 223 -21.85 -8.66 9.40
C ILE A 223 -22.49 -9.46 8.26
N ALA A 224 -21.84 -9.53 7.10
CA ALA A 224 -22.35 -10.26 5.94
C ALA A 224 -22.55 -11.74 6.23
N THR A 225 -21.59 -12.37 6.93
CA THR A 225 -21.67 -13.79 7.28
C THR A 225 -22.75 -14.05 8.31
N LEU A 226 -22.86 -13.24 9.37
CA LEU A 226 -23.87 -13.40 10.41
C LEU A 226 -25.28 -13.18 9.86
N LEU A 227 -25.50 -12.12 9.09
CA LEU A 227 -26.79 -11.87 8.43
C LEU A 227 -27.13 -12.99 7.44
N GLY A 228 -26.17 -13.38 6.61
CA GLY A 228 -26.37 -14.48 5.67
C GLY A 228 -26.65 -15.81 6.35
N LEU A 229 -25.95 -16.11 7.45
CA LEU A 229 -26.18 -17.30 8.26
C LEU A 229 -27.60 -17.31 8.86
N LEU A 230 -28.01 -16.22 9.50
CA LEU A 230 -29.33 -16.10 10.11
C LEU A 230 -30.45 -16.25 9.06
N VAL A 231 -30.37 -15.50 7.98
CA VAL A 231 -31.38 -15.58 6.91
C VAL A 231 -31.40 -16.96 6.25
N GLY A 232 -30.22 -17.54 5.97
CA GLY A 232 -30.11 -18.86 5.36
C GLY A 232 -30.59 -19.98 6.23
N LEU A 233 -30.36 -19.92 7.56
CA LEU A 233 -30.87 -20.87 8.53
C LEU A 233 -32.41 -20.80 8.62
N LEU A 234 -32.96 -19.59 8.74
CA LEU A 234 -34.41 -19.38 8.82
C LEU A 234 -35.12 -19.85 7.55
N ALA A 235 -34.67 -19.40 6.40
CA ALA A 235 -35.24 -19.77 5.11
C ALA A 235 -35.13 -21.28 4.84
N GLY A 236 -33.95 -21.87 5.09
CA GLY A 236 -33.69 -23.27 4.81
C GLY A 236 -34.39 -24.23 5.75
N TYR A 237 -34.49 -23.90 7.06
CA TYR A 237 -35.10 -24.80 8.05
C TYR A 237 -36.60 -24.65 8.12
N VAL A 238 -37.13 -23.41 8.25
CA VAL A 238 -38.59 -23.18 8.38
C VAL A 238 -39.29 -23.45 7.06
N GLY A 239 -38.77 -22.89 5.97
CA GLY A 239 -39.38 -23.04 4.62
C GLY A 239 -40.69 -22.28 4.45
N GLY A 240 -41.47 -22.66 3.43
CA GLY A 240 -42.77 -22.07 3.15
C GLY A 240 -42.70 -20.57 2.83
N TRP A 241 -43.76 -19.83 3.23
CA TRP A 241 -43.86 -18.39 2.93
C TRP A 241 -42.69 -17.56 3.47
N LEU A 242 -42.12 -17.96 4.62
CA LEU A 242 -40.94 -17.25 5.17
C LEU A 242 -39.72 -17.37 4.26
N ASP A 243 -39.49 -18.54 3.70
CA ASP A 243 -38.44 -18.75 2.69
C ASP A 243 -38.69 -17.91 1.45
N ASP A 244 -39.97 -17.91 0.96
CA ASP A 244 -40.34 -17.15 -0.23
C ASP A 244 -40.09 -15.63 -0.03
N VAL A 245 -40.48 -15.08 1.12
CA VAL A 245 -40.28 -13.67 1.46
C VAL A 245 -38.78 -13.32 1.59
N LEU A 246 -38.02 -14.14 2.32
CA LEU A 246 -36.60 -13.90 2.54
C LEU A 246 -35.80 -14.00 1.21
N MET A 247 -36.14 -14.96 0.37
CA MET A 247 -35.52 -15.11 -0.94
C MET A 247 -36.00 -14.04 -1.92
N PHE A 248 -37.23 -13.55 -1.82
CA PHE A 248 -37.68 -12.40 -2.58
C PHE A 248 -36.83 -11.14 -2.27
N ILE A 249 -36.61 -10.85 -0.97
CA ILE A 249 -35.72 -9.76 -0.55
C ILE A 249 -34.30 -9.98 -1.10
N ALA A 250 -33.76 -11.20 -0.95
CA ALA A 250 -32.43 -11.54 -1.50
C ALA A 250 -32.35 -11.35 -3.03
N ASN A 251 -33.45 -11.62 -3.73
CA ASN A 251 -33.53 -11.39 -5.19
C ASN A 251 -33.46 -9.91 -5.54
N ILE A 252 -34.13 -9.02 -4.78
CA ILE A 252 -34.04 -7.56 -4.97
C ILE A 252 -32.57 -7.10 -4.89
N PHE A 253 -31.84 -7.53 -3.85
CA PHE A 253 -30.43 -7.22 -3.71
C PHE A 253 -29.55 -7.76 -4.85
N THR A 254 -29.97 -8.83 -5.52
CA THR A 254 -29.20 -9.43 -6.62
C THR A 254 -29.45 -8.77 -7.97
N VAL A 255 -30.66 -8.21 -8.18
CA VAL A 255 -31.03 -7.52 -9.43
C VAL A 255 -30.21 -6.23 -9.59
N ILE A 256 -29.94 -5.55 -8.47
CA ILE A 256 -29.09 -4.35 -8.50
C ILE A 256 -27.62 -4.81 -8.45
N PRO A 257 -26.75 -4.40 -9.40
CA PRO A 257 -25.34 -4.70 -9.29
C PRO A 257 -24.78 -4.20 -7.95
N GLY A 258 -24.17 -5.12 -7.16
CA GLY A 258 -23.79 -4.85 -5.78
C GLY A 258 -22.93 -3.60 -5.60
N PHE A 259 -22.01 -3.35 -6.54
CA PHE A 259 -21.17 -2.14 -6.51
C PHE A 259 -21.97 -0.85 -6.75
N VAL A 260 -22.98 -0.90 -7.62
CA VAL A 260 -23.90 0.25 -7.86
C VAL A 260 -24.71 0.53 -6.60
N LEU A 261 -25.20 -0.52 -5.95
CA LEU A 261 -25.93 -0.39 -4.68
C LEU A 261 -25.08 0.27 -3.60
N LEU A 262 -23.82 -0.13 -3.47
CA LEU A 262 -22.84 0.48 -2.55
C LEU A 262 -22.65 1.97 -2.85
N ILE A 263 -22.43 2.34 -4.11
CA ILE A 263 -22.28 3.74 -4.54
C ILE A 263 -23.53 4.55 -4.18
N LEU A 264 -24.71 4.04 -4.47
CA LEU A 264 -25.97 4.75 -4.18
C LEU A 264 -26.16 5.01 -2.69
N ILE A 265 -25.98 3.98 -1.86
CA ILE A 265 -26.11 4.12 -0.40
C ILE A 265 -25.06 5.10 0.14
N TYR A 266 -23.80 4.94 -0.30
CA TYR A 266 -22.70 5.74 0.22
C TYR A 266 -22.76 7.20 -0.26
N SER A 267 -23.27 7.44 -1.47
CA SER A 267 -23.48 8.80 -2.00
C SER A 267 -24.63 9.52 -1.33
N ALA A 268 -25.65 8.78 -0.86
CA ALA A 268 -26.75 9.34 -0.11
C ALA A 268 -26.37 9.81 1.29
N LEU A 269 -25.25 9.31 1.84
CA LEU A 269 -24.70 9.77 3.10
C LEU A 269 -23.89 11.06 2.92
N GLY A 270 -24.09 12.00 3.82
CA GLY A 270 -23.25 13.21 3.86
C GLY A 270 -21.79 12.85 4.14
N ALA A 271 -20.86 13.70 3.67
CA ALA A 271 -19.41 13.47 3.80
C ALA A 271 -18.98 13.26 5.27
N GLU A 272 -19.62 13.94 6.21
CA GLU A 272 -19.34 13.80 7.66
C GLU A 272 -19.69 12.42 8.23
N SER A 273 -20.60 11.66 7.58
CA SER A 273 -21.02 10.33 8.02
C SER A 273 -20.15 9.20 7.45
N ARG A 274 -19.17 9.52 6.62
CA ARG A 274 -18.33 8.53 5.91
C ARG A 274 -17.14 8.06 6.74
N GLY A 275 -17.40 7.54 7.93
CA GLY A 275 -16.37 6.93 8.78
C GLY A 275 -16.03 5.49 8.36
N ILE A 276 -14.94 4.97 8.94
CA ILE A 276 -14.46 3.59 8.73
C ILE A 276 -15.54 2.57 9.11
N THR A 277 -16.19 2.77 10.26
CA THR A 277 -17.26 1.88 10.76
C THR A 277 -18.47 1.91 9.83
N THR A 278 -18.90 3.09 9.39
CA THR A 278 -20.02 3.25 8.46
C THR A 278 -19.77 2.51 7.15
N CYS A 279 -18.56 2.63 6.61
CA CYS A 279 -18.13 1.92 5.41
C CYS A 279 -18.26 0.39 5.60
N ALA A 280 -17.70 -0.13 6.68
CA ALA A 280 -17.72 -1.56 6.99
C ALA A 280 -19.16 -2.10 7.17
N VAL A 281 -20.02 -1.36 7.88
CA VAL A 281 -21.42 -1.74 8.11
C VAL A 281 -22.20 -1.79 6.80
N ILE A 282 -22.07 -0.77 5.94
CA ILE A 282 -22.79 -0.73 4.65
C ILE A 282 -22.34 -1.88 3.74
N ILE A 283 -21.03 -2.13 3.63
CA ILE A 283 -20.51 -3.25 2.85
C ILE A 283 -21.08 -4.57 3.41
N GLY A 284 -21.08 -4.75 4.72
CA GLY A 284 -21.60 -5.96 5.35
C GLY A 284 -23.09 -6.19 5.11
N ILE A 285 -23.91 -5.13 5.25
CA ILE A 285 -25.37 -5.20 5.04
C ILE A 285 -25.73 -5.42 3.57
N THR A 286 -24.88 -5.07 2.63
CA THR A 286 -25.15 -5.28 1.19
C THR A 286 -24.62 -6.61 0.66
N SER A 287 -23.69 -7.28 1.37
CA SER A 287 -22.97 -8.46 0.87
C SER A 287 -23.50 -9.82 1.40
N TRP A 288 -24.53 -9.85 2.24
CA TRP A 288 -25.03 -11.05 2.93
C TRP A 288 -25.70 -12.08 2.01
N VAL A 289 -26.21 -11.67 0.84
CA VAL A 289 -27.12 -12.48 0.01
C VAL A 289 -26.48 -13.79 -0.47
N TRP A 290 -25.24 -13.75 -0.91
CA TRP A 290 -24.52 -14.96 -1.36
C TRP A 290 -24.42 -15.99 -0.21
N THR A 291 -24.02 -15.55 0.98
CA THR A 291 -23.93 -16.42 2.17
C THR A 291 -25.29 -16.99 2.53
N ALA A 292 -26.37 -16.18 2.49
CA ALA A 292 -27.71 -16.63 2.82
C ALA A 292 -28.20 -17.75 1.89
N ARG A 293 -28.03 -17.59 0.57
CA ARG A 293 -28.43 -18.62 -0.40
C ARG A 293 -27.63 -19.90 -0.23
N SER A 294 -26.36 -19.79 -0.01
CA SER A 294 -25.48 -20.93 0.16
C SER A 294 -25.77 -21.69 1.46
N VAL A 295 -25.95 -20.98 2.59
CA VAL A 295 -26.37 -21.59 3.87
C VAL A 295 -27.75 -22.25 3.74
N ARG A 296 -28.70 -21.56 3.12
CA ARG A 296 -30.04 -22.11 2.86
C ARG A 296 -29.97 -23.45 2.13
N SER A 297 -29.15 -23.54 1.06
CA SER A 297 -28.97 -24.79 0.32
C SER A 297 -28.44 -25.93 1.18
N GLN A 298 -27.45 -25.67 2.03
CA GLN A 298 -26.90 -26.65 2.97
C GLN A 298 -27.93 -27.07 3.99
N VAL A 299 -28.69 -26.14 4.54
CA VAL A 299 -29.73 -26.41 5.55
C VAL A 299 -30.87 -27.25 4.99
N ILE A 300 -31.33 -26.98 3.76
CA ILE A 300 -32.34 -27.77 3.07
C ILE A 300 -31.89 -29.24 2.96
N SER A 301 -30.61 -29.48 2.62
CA SER A 301 -30.06 -30.83 2.49
C SER A 301 -29.99 -31.59 3.84
N LEU A 302 -29.84 -30.85 4.95
CA LEU A 302 -29.67 -31.42 6.29
C LEU A 302 -31.00 -31.58 7.03
N ARG A 303 -31.98 -30.70 6.81
CA ARG A 303 -33.22 -30.63 7.61
C ARG A 303 -34.05 -31.91 7.60
N ASN A 304 -33.89 -32.76 6.57
CA ASN A 304 -34.61 -34.02 6.39
C ASN A 304 -33.74 -35.24 6.76
N ARG A 305 -32.54 -35.05 7.31
CA ARG A 305 -31.68 -36.15 7.78
C ARG A 305 -32.24 -36.78 9.04
N ASP A 306 -31.97 -38.07 9.24
CA ASP A 306 -32.52 -38.87 10.32
C ASP A 306 -32.26 -38.28 11.70
N HIS A 307 -31.07 -37.81 11.99
CA HIS A 307 -30.71 -37.20 13.28
C HIS A 307 -31.53 -35.92 13.55
N VAL A 308 -31.83 -35.10 12.54
CA VAL A 308 -32.66 -33.90 12.66
C VAL A 308 -34.13 -34.31 12.89
N ASN A 309 -34.58 -35.34 12.18
CA ASN A 309 -35.95 -35.85 12.36
C ASN A 309 -36.17 -36.47 13.74
N LEU A 310 -35.18 -37.21 14.27
CA LEU A 310 -35.20 -37.72 15.62
C LEU A 310 -35.32 -36.58 16.67
N SER A 311 -34.57 -35.51 16.51
CA SER A 311 -34.66 -34.34 17.37
C SER A 311 -36.01 -33.66 17.31
N LYS A 312 -36.64 -33.58 16.12
CA LYS A 312 -38.03 -33.08 15.97
C LYS A 312 -39.04 -33.97 16.70
N LEU A 313 -38.92 -35.29 16.52
CA LEU A 313 -39.79 -36.28 17.19
C LEU A 313 -39.62 -36.27 18.70
N SER A 314 -38.43 -35.96 19.20
CA SER A 314 -38.12 -35.77 20.62
C SER A 314 -38.66 -34.46 21.20
N GLY A 315 -39.35 -33.64 20.41
CA GLY A 315 -39.93 -32.36 20.84
C GLY A 315 -38.95 -31.24 21.11
N HIS A 316 -37.73 -31.32 20.57
CA HIS A 316 -36.73 -30.26 20.74
C HIS A 316 -37.16 -28.97 20.02
N SER A 317 -36.86 -27.82 20.64
CA SER A 317 -37.17 -26.51 20.07
C SER A 317 -36.33 -26.23 18.78
N LEU A 318 -36.88 -25.40 17.91
CA LEU A 318 -36.18 -24.95 16.68
C LEU A 318 -34.77 -24.47 16.98
N PHE A 319 -34.58 -23.62 17.98
CA PHE A 319 -33.27 -23.09 18.36
C PHE A 319 -32.28 -24.20 18.71
N ARG A 320 -32.72 -25.19 19.49
CA ARG A 320 -31.87 -26.32 19.85
C ARG A 320 -31.51 -27.16 18.62
N ILE A 321 -32.45 -27.48 17.75
CA ILE A 321 -32.19 -28.27 16.54
C ILE A 321 -31.18 -27.52 15.62
N VAL A 322 -31.43 -26.24 15.42
CA VAL A 322 -30.51 -25.42 14.55
C VAL A 322 -29.12 -25.36 15.15
N THR A 323 -28.95 -25.15 16.44
CA THR A 323 -27.65 -24.97 17.08
C THR A 323 -26.88 -26.27 17.31
N THR A 324 -27.60 -27.41 17.60
CA THR A 324 -26.94 -28.69 17.92
C THR A 324 -26.91 -29.66 16.77
N ASP A 325 -27.92 -29.65 15.88
CA ASP A 325 -28.05 -30.69 14.85
C ASP A 325 -27.78 -30.18 13.43
N ILE A 326 -27.80 -28.86 13.20
CA ILE A 326 -27.55 -28.29 11.87
C ILE A 326 -26.22 -27.50 11.83
N LEU A 327 -26.07 -26.49 12.71
CA LEU A 327 -24.95 -25.59 12.71
C LEU A 327 -23.57 -26.29 12.79
N PRO A 328 -23.37 -27.34 13.60
CA PRO A 328 -22.07 -28.04 13.63
C PRO A 328 -21.68 -28.69 12.29
N TYR A 329 -22.66 -29.13 11.50
CA TYR A 329 -22.43 -29.76 10.20
C TYR A 329 -22.08 -28.76 9.10
N ILE A 330 -22.56 -27.53 9.21
CA ILE A 330 -22.24 -26.46 8.26
C ILE A 330 -21.15 -25.49 8.76
N ALA A 331 -20.62 -25.71 9.97
CA ALA A 331 -19.67 -24.79 10.62
C ALA A 331 -18.42 -24.55 9.75
N SER A 332 -17.87 -25.60 9.13
CA SER A 332 -16.75 -25.47 8.20
C SER A 332 -17.07 -24.57 7.01
N TYR A 333 -18.27 -24.75 6.46
CA TYR A 333 -18.76 -23.93 5.36
C TYR A 333 -18.93 -22.46 5.77
N VAL A 334 -19.45 -22.20 6.97
CA VAL A 334 -19.60 -20.84 7.51
C VAL A 334 -18.24 -20.17 7.68
N VAL A 335 -17.23 -20.90 8.16
CA VAL A 335 -15.85 -20.37 8.26
C VAL A 335 -15.29 -20.03 6.88
N MET A 336 -15.49 -20.87 5.88
CA MET A 336 -15.08 -20.61 4.49
C MET A 336 -15.79 -19.38 3.93
N ALA A 337 -17.11 -19.29 4.14
CA ALA A 337 -17.89 -18.13 3.71
C ALA A 337 -17.40 -16.84 4.40
N PHE A 338 -17.05 -16.89 5.67
CA PHE A 338 -16.50 -15.76 6.41
C PHE A 338 -15.17 -15.27 5.80
N ILE A 339 -14.24 -16.16 5.52
CA ILE A 339 -12.95 -15.80 4.89
C ILE A 339 -13.17 -15.11 3.54
N LEU A 340 -14.08 -15.64 2.71
CA LEU A 340 -14.43 -15.03 1.42
C LEU A 340 -15.10 -13.66 1.61
N GLN A 341 -15.99 -13.51 2.58
CA GLN A 341 -16.65 -12.23 2.86
C GLN A 341 -15.67 -11.17 3.37
N VAL A 342 -14.67 -11.54 4.17
CA VAL A 342 -13.58 -10.64 4.59
C VAL A 342 -12.80 -10.15 3.37
N SER A 343 -12.37 -11.06 2.49
CA SER A 343 -11.67 -10.70 1.25
C SER A 343 -12.50 -9.79 0.34
N SER A 344 -13.78 -10.12 0.17
CA SER A 344 -14.72 -9.34 -0.64
C SER A 344 -14.95 -7.94 -0.06
N GLY A 345 -15.03 -7.83 1.27
CA GLY A 345 -15.20 -6.56 1.98
C GLY A 345 -14.02 -5.60 1.77
N ILE A 346 -12.79 -6.12 1.83
CA ILE A 346 -11.56 -5.33 1.56
C ILE A 346 -11.57 -4.81 0.12
N LEU A 347 -11.91 -5.67 -0.84
CA LEU A 347 -11.98 -5.27 -2.25
C LEU A 347 -13.09 -4.25 -2.51
N ALA A 348 -14.24 -4.40 -1.86
CA ALA A 348 -15.37 -3.46 -1.99
C ALA A 348 -15.00 -2.08 -1.43
N GLU A 349 -14.32 -2.02 -0.26
CA GLU A 349 -13.78 -0.76 0.28
C GLU A 349 -12.80 -0.11 -0.69
N ALA A 350 -11.84 -0.89 -1.19
CA ALA A 350 -10.84 -0.38 -2.12
C ALA A 350 -11.47 0.21 -3.39
N GLN A 351 -12.50 -0.44 -3.95
CA GLN A 351 -13.23 0.04 -5.11
C GLN A 351 -13.98 1.35 -4.83
N LEU A 352 -14.67 1.46 -3.67
CA LEU A 352 -15.35 2.70 -3.26
C LEU A 352 -14.36 3.84 -3.07
N SER A 353 -13.27 3.58 -2.36
CA SER A 353 -12.25 4.57 -2.06
C SER A 353 -11.53 5.07 -3.33
N MET A 354 -11.29 4.18 -4.32
CA MET A 354 -10.72 4.57 -5.62
C MET A 354 -11.60 5.55 -6.41
N LEU A 355 -12.91 5.59 -6.13
CA LEU A 355 -13.84 6.58 -6.70
C LEU A 355 -13.95 7.86 -5.86
N GLY A 356 -13.19 7.97 -4.76
CA GLY A 356 -13.31 9.09 -3.82
C GLY A 356 -14.53 9.03 -2.92
N LEU A 357 -15.19 7.87 -2.86
CA LEU A 357 -16.34 7.61 -2.00
C LEU A 357 -15.96 6.84 -0.73
N GLY A 358 -14.70 6.64 -0.45
CA GLY A 358 -14.21 5.93 0.74
C GLY A 358 -14.44 6.66 2.05
N PRO A 359 -13.91 6.11 3.16
CA PRO A 359 -13.89 6.76 4.46
C PRO A 359 -13.24 8.15 4.41
N ASN A 360 -13.51 8.98 5.43
CA ASN A 360 -12.97 10.33 5.49
C ASN A 360 -11.43 10.30 5.43
N PRO A 361 -10.82 10.94 4.41
CA PRO A 361 -9.36 10.91 4.20
C PRO A 361 -8.55 11.59 5.32
N ASN A 362 -9.20 12.40 6.17
CA ASN A 362 -8.55 13.09 7.27
C ASN A 362 -8.45 12.27 8.56
N GLU A 363 -9.12 11.12 8.63
CA GLU A 363 -9.08 10.27 9.83
C GLU A 363 -7.88 9.32 9.78
N LEU A 364 -7.90 8.39 8.84
CA LEU A 364 -6.86 7.38 8.67
C LEU A 364 -6.81 6.92 7.20
N PRO A 365 -5.62 6.58 6.67
CA PRO A 365 -5.49 6.07 5.32
C PRO A 365 -6.06 4.64 5.22
N THR A 366 -6.63 4.32 4.07
CA THR A 366 -6.94 2.95 3.64
C THR A 366 -6.19 2.62 2.36
N LEU A 367 -6.08 1.34 2.03
CA LEU A 367 -5.42 0.92 0.78
C LEU A 367 -6.12 1.54 -0.45
N GLY A 368 -7.45 1.62 -0.42
CA GLY A 368 -8.21 2.24 -1.49
C GLY A 368 -8.00 3.75 -1.60
N LEU A 369 -7.89 4.46 -0.47
CA LEU A 369 -7.58 5.90 -0.45
C LEU A 369 -6.18 6.19 -0.99
N MET A 370 -5.17 5.42 -0.61
CA MET A 370 -3.82 5.54 -1.16
C MET A 370 -3.84 5.40 -2.69
N MET A 371 -4.58 4.43 -3.23
CA MET A 371 -4.76 4.26 -4.67
C MET A 371 -5.48 5.44 -5.32
N ASN A 372 -6.51 6.00 -4.66
CA ASN A 372 -7.21 7.18 -5.13
C ASN A 372 -6.25 8.38 -5.23
N TRP A 373 -5.47 8.65 -4.20
CA TRP A 373 -4.48 9.73 -4.19
C TRP A 373 -3.40 9.54 -5.25
N ALA A 374 -2.83 8.34 -5.37
CA ALA A 374 -1.86 8.03 -6.42
C ALA A 374 -2.42 8.30 -7.83
N LYS A 375 -3.72 8.01 -8.05
CA LYS A 375 -4.43 8.29 -9.29
C LYS A 375 -4.63 9.78 -9.51
N LEU A 376 -5.19 10.49 -8.54
CA LEU A 376 -5.54 11.91 -8.65
C LEU A 376 -4.32 12.80 -8.86
N PHE A 377 -3.21 12.48 -8.21
CA PHE A 377 -1.97 13.25 -8.30
C PHE A 377 -0.98 12.74 -9.34
N GLY A 378 -1.42 11.82 -10.20
CA GLY A 378 -0.67 11.41 -11.39
C GLY A 378 0.61 10.62 -11.10
N ALA A 379 0.63 9.81 -10.02
CA ALA A 379 1.81 9.02 -9.65
C ALA A 379 2.34 8.14 -10.79
N TYR A 380 1.46 7.60 -11.64
CA TYR A 380 1.80 6.73 -12.74
C TYR A 380 1.76 7.39 -14.13
N THR A 381 1.29 8.64 -14.22
CA THR A 381 1.19 9.35 -15.50
C THR A 381 2.21 10.46 -15.67
N SER A 382 2.47 11.24 -14.63
CA SER A 382 3.32 12.43 -14.71
C SER A 382 4.58 12.34 -13.86
N SER A 383 4.56 11.67 -12.73
CA SER A 383 5.72 11.58 -11.81
C SER A 383 6.46 10.24 -11.85
N ASN A 384 5.89 9.22 -12.52
CA ASN A 384 6.43 7.85 -12.55
C ASN A 384 6.78 7.29 -11.15
N ALA A 385 6.01 7.71 -10.13
CA ALA A 385 6.24 7.35 -8.74
C ALA A 385 5.62 5.97 -8.42
N TRP A 386 6.24 4.90 -8.93
CA TRP A 386 5.75 3.53 -8.77
C TRP A 386 5.59 3.11 -7.30
N TRP A 387 6.37 3.66 -6.40
CA TRP A 387 6.32 3.37 -4.97
C TRP A 387 5.04 3.86 -4.28
N ALA A 388 4.36 4.84 -4.86
CA ALA A 388 3.10 5.35 -4.30
C ALA A 388 1.88 4.46 -4.63
N TYR A 389 1.94 3.60 -5.65
CA TYR A 389 0.80 2.76 -6.06
C TYR A 389 1.12 1.27 -6.14
N PHE A 390 2.29 0.87 -6.63
CA PHE A 390 2.61 -0.54 -6.85
C PHE A 390 2.62 -1.37 -5.54
N PRO A 391 3.23 -0.91 -4.42
CA PRO A 391 3.16 -1.63 -3.15
C PRO A 391 1.73 -1.79 -2.62
N VAL A 392 0.86 -0.80 -2.86
CA VAL A 392 -0.56 -0.85 -2.47
C VAL A 392 -1.30 -1.93 -3.26
N ILE A 393 -1.14 -1.95 -4.59
CA ILE A 393 -1.71 -2.99 -5.46
C ILE A 393 -1.24 -4.37 -5.03
N LEU A 394 0.07 -4.53 -4.81
CA LEU A 394 0.67 -5.80 -4.38
C LEU A 394 0.09 -6.26 -3.04
N THR A 395 -0.07 -5.35 -2.09
CA THR A 395 -0.65 -5.66 -0.77
C THR A 395 -2.09 -6.13 -0.88
N ILE A 396 -2.96 -5.42 -1.64
CA ILE A 396 -4.35 -5.84 -1.88
C ILE A 396 -4.38 -7.21 -2.55
N ALA A 397 -3.55 -7.43 -3.57
CA ALA A 397 -3.46 -8.70 -4.28
C ALA A 397 -3.01 -9.84 -3.37
N LEU A 398 -1.99 -9.63 -2.53
CA LEU A 398 -1.48 -10.63 -1.60
C LEU A 398 -2.52 -10.97 -0.51
N ILE A 399 -3.24 -10.00 0.04
CA ILE A 399 -4.32 -10.25 1.01
C ILE A 399 -5.40 -11.10 0.36
N SER A 400 -5.92 -10.69 -0.80
CA SER A 400 -6.99 -11.42 -1.49
C SER A 400 -6.53 -12.82 -1.90
N PHE A 401 -5.32 -12.95 -2.43
CA PHE A 401 -4.73 -14.22 -2.81
C PHE A 401 -4.55 -15.17 -1.62
N SER A 402 -4.02 -14.67 -0.50
CA SER A 402 -3.81 -15.45 0.71
C SER A 402 -5.11 -15.98 1.30
N LEU A 403 -6.14 -15.12 1.41
CA LEU A 403 -7.45 -15.51 1.91
C LEU A 403 -8.15 -16.54 0.98
N ASN A 404 -8.03 -16.36 -0.34
CA ASN A 404 -8.56 -17.32 -1.31
C ASN A 404 -7.82 -18.67 -1.26
N LEU A 405 -6.49 -18.67 -1.10
CA LEU A 405 -5.73 -19.92 -0.91
C LEU A 405 -6.13 -20.64 0.38
N MET A 406 -6.29 -19.90 1.49
CA MET A 406 -6.77 -20.47 2.74
C MET A 406 -8.15 -21.10 2.57
N ASN A 407 -9.06 -20.42 1.88
CA ASN A 407 -10.39 -20.93 1.59
C ASN A 407 -10.34 -22.23 0.77
N THR A 408 -9.57 -22.23 -0.34
CA THR A 408 -9.41 -23.41 -1.19
C THR A 408 -8.79 -24.59 -0.42
N GLY A 409 -7.82 -24.28 0.45
CA GLY A 409 -7.19 -25.30 1.31
C GLY A 409 -8.16 -25.89 2.34
N LEU A 410 -9.05 -25.08 2.91
CA LEU A 410 -10.12 -25.55 3.80
C LEU A 410 -11.13 -26.41 3.07
N ASP A 411 -11.54 -26.01 1.86
CA ASP A 411 -12.48 -26.79 1.04
C ASP A 411 -11.95 -28.20 0.74
N GLN A 412 -10.68 -28.33 0.39
CA GLN A 412 -10.03 -29.65 0.19
C GLN A 412 -10.01 -30.54 1.45
N VAL A 413 -9.91 -29.94 2.62
CA VAL A 413 -9.89 -30.70 3.89
C VAL A 413 -11.30 -31.16 4.28
N PHE A 414 -12.30 -30.30 4.07
CA PHE A 414 -13.68 -30.59 4.48
C PHE A 414 -14.48 -31.35 3.43
N ASN A 415 -14.08 -31.29 2.15
CA ASN A 415 -14.72 -32.03 1.06
C ASN A 415 -13.77 -33.15 0.56
N PRO A 416 -13.98 -34.40 1.03
CA PRO A 416 -13.08 -35.51 0.68
C PRO A 416 -13.04 -35.85 -0.82
N THR A 417 -14.07 -35.48 -1.57
CA THR A 417 -14.16 -35.74 -3.02
C THR A 417 -13.20 -34.89 -3.87
N LEU A 418 -12.57 -33.89 -3.26
CA LEU A 418 -11.59 -32.99 -3.92
C LEU A 418 -10.13 -33.37 -3.58
N ARG A 419 -9.90 -34.54 -3.01
CA ARG A 419 -8.56 -35.01 -2.60
C ARG A 419 -7.76 -35.72 -3.68
N ASP A 420 -8.33 -35.90 -4.86
CA ASP A 420 -7.68 -36.54 -6.02
C ASP A 420 -6.88 -35.56 -6.87
#